data_be9931779272a15cbc0a72f39fd69025
#
_entry.id   be9931779272a15cbc0a72f39fd69025
#
_cell.length_a   1.000
_cell.length_b   1.000
_cell.length_c   1.000
_cell.angle_alpha   90.00
_cell.angle_beta   90.00
_cell.angle_gamma   90.00
#
_symmetry.space_group_name_H-M   'P 1'
#
loop_
_entity.id
_entity.type
_entity.pdbx_description
1 polymer ?
#
loop_
_entity_poly.entity_id
_entity_poly.type
_entity_poly.pdbx_seq_one_letter_code
_entity_poly.pdbx_strand_id
1 'polypeptide(L)'
;MKDMQYYDGLPWDIRIERDLQHDGTVYYIARHPEFGDISGPLGTGGSPEEALAELHEARRSLIAVLLECGTPIPEPGPVKTAVA
;
A
#
# COMPACT_ATOMS: atom_id res chain seq x y z
N MET A 1 -4.28 21.93 4.71
CA MET A 1 -5.22 21.07 3.99
C MET A 1 -4.50 19.78 3.58
N LYS A 2 -5.12 18.63 3.84
CA LYS A 2 -4.53 17.33 3.52
C LYS A 2 -4.81 17.01 2.06
N ASP A 3 -3.79 17.07 1.24
CA ASP A 3 -3.87 16.80 -0.19
C ASP A 3 -3.06 15.54 -0.53
N MET A 4 -2.94 15.24 -1.83
CA MET A 4 -2.18 14.07 -2.29
C MET A 4 -0.74 14.09 -1.77
N GLN A 5 -0.10 15.24 -1.78
CA GLN A 5 1.28 15.36 -1.34
C GLN A 5 1.42 15.02 0.15
N TYR A 6 0.45 15.44 0.96
CA TYR A 6 0.42 15.10 2.37
C TYR A 6 0.37 13.58 2.57
N TYR A 7 -0.59 12.92 1.90
CA TYR A 7 -0.78 11.48 2.07
C TYR A 7 0.37 10.67 1.48
N ASP A 8 0.92 11.12 0.35
CA ASP A 8 2.01 10.40 -0.29
C ASP A 8 3.29 10.41 0.56
N GLY A 9 3.45 11.41 1.39
CA GLY A 9 4.61 11.53 2.28
C GLY A 9 4.47 10.85 3.63
N LEU A 10 3.34 10.21 3.92
CA LEU A 10 3.15 9.56 5.20
C LEU A 10 3.97 8.27 5.31
N PRO A 11 4.35 7.89 6.55
CA PRO A 11 5.14 6.67 6.76
C PRO A 11 4.27 5.43 6.75
N TRP A 12 3.75 5.06 5.59
CA TRP A 12 2.90 3.89 5.43
C TRP A 12 3.65 2.60 5.77
N ASP A 13 2.99 1.72 6.51
CA ASP A 13 3.52 0.37 6.69
C ASP A 13 3.39 -0.39 5.39
N ILE A 14 4.36 -1.27 5.14
CA ILE A 14 4.38 -2.07 3.92
C ILE A 14 4.53 -3.52 4.32
N ARG A 15 3.63 -4.34 3.80
CA ARG A 15 3.71 -5.80 3.94
C ARG A 15 3.93 -6.40 2.58
N ILE A 16 4.98 -7.21 2.44
CA ILE A 16 5.28 -7.90 1.19
C ILE A 16 5.20 -9.40 1.45
N GLU A 17 4.40 -10.09 0.65
CA GLU A 17 4.23 -11.53 0.73
C GLU A 17 4.65 -12.17 -0.57
N ARG A 18 5.15 -13.38 -0.49
CA ARG A 18 5.51 -14.20 -1.64
C ARG A 18 4.45 -15.27 -1.83
N ASP A 19 4.03 -15.49 -3.06
CA ASP A 19 3.03 -16.48 -3.38
C ASP A 19 3.39 -17.16 -4.70
N LEU A 20 2.65 -18.22 -5.03
CA LEU A 20 2.87 -19.00 -6.25
C LEU A 20 1.66 -18.84 -7.17
N GLN A 21 1.95 -18.70 -8.46
CA GLN A 21 0.91 -18.78 -9.48
C GLN A 21 0.60 -20.25 -9.81
N HIS A 22 -0.44 -20.48 -10.58
CA HIS A 22 -0.84 -21.81 -10.98
C HIS A 22 0.24 -22.56 -11.73
N ASP A 23 1.09 -21.86 -12.47
CA ASP A 23 2.17 -22.44 -13.23
C ASP A 23 3.45 -22.66 -12.40
N GLY A 24 3.41 -22.35 -11.11
CA GLY A 24 4.55 -22.52 -10.23
C GLY A 24 5.51 -21.34 -10.15
N THR A 25 5.26 -20.27 -10.92
CA THR A 25 6.10 -19.09 -10.83
C THR A 25 5.82 -18.32 -9.55
N VAL A 26 6.87 -17.76 -8.98
CA VAL A 26 6.78 -16.94 -7.76
C VAL A 26 6.41 -15.52 -8.13
N TYR A 27 5.52 -14.93 -7.35
CA TYR A 27 5.21 -13.51 -7.46
C TYR A 27 5.12 -12.90 -6.07
N TYR A 28 5.16 -11.58 -6.01
CA TYR A 28 5.15 -10.84 -4.75
C TYR A 28 3.94 -9.92 -4.71
N ILE A 29 3.38 -9.78 -3.50
CA ILE A 29 2.21 -8.94 -3.25
C ILE A 29 2.61 -7.92 -2.19
N ALA A 30 2.44 -6.64 -2.48
CA ALA A 30 2.71 -5.56 -1.52
C ALA A 30 1.41 -4.89 -1.13
N ARG A 31 1.25 -4.63 0.17
CA ARG A 31 0.03 -4.02 0.74
C ARG A 31 0.38 -2.96 1.77
N HIS A 32 -0.55 -2.05 1.97
CA HIS A 32 -0.54 -1.15 3.13
C HIS A 32 -1.57 -1.63 4.13
N PRO A 33 -1.15 -2.15 5.29
CA PRO A 33 -2.11 -2.70 6.27
C PRO A 33 -3.14 -1.69 6.77
N GLU A 34 -2.82 -0.41 6.75
CA GLU A 34 -3.71 0.64 7.22
C GLU A 34 -5.05 0.68 6.50
N PHE A 35 -5.08 0.22 5.24
CA PHE A 35 -6.31 0.20 4.45
C PHE A 35 -7.12 -1.07 4.66
N GLY A 36 -6.62 -2.03 5.45
CA GLY A 36 -7.27 -3.33 5.60
C GLY A 36 -6.89 -4.29 4.48
N ASP A 37 -7.42 -5.52 4.57
CA ASP A 37 -6.99 -6.60 3.68
C ASP A 37 -7.79 -6.67 2.38
N ILE A 38 -8.95 -6.03 2.30
CA ILE A 38 -9.88 -6.23 1.20
C ILE A 38 -9.94 -5.06 0.25
N SER A 39 -9.95 -3.84 0.77
CA SER A 39 -10.25 -2.65 -0.04
C SER A 39 -9.06 -1.70 -0.19
N GLY A 40 -7.88 -2.10 0.26
CA GLY A 40 -6.70 -1.25 0.18
C GLY A 40 -5.96 -1.36 -1.15
N PRO A 41 -4.97 -0.51 -1.35
CA PRO A 41 -4.14 -0.59 -2.54
C PRO A 41 -3.32 -1.87 -2.53
N LEU A 42 -3.05 -2.39 -3.71
CA LEU A 42 -2.34 -3.65 -3.89
C LEU A 42 -1.34 -3.51 -5.02
N GLY A 43 -0.12 -3.95 -4.80
CA GLY A 43 0.88 -4.05 -5.85
C GLY A 43 1.33 -5.48 -6.00
N THR A 44 1.54 -5.93 -7.23
CA THR A 44 2.08 -7.26 -7.52
C THR A 44 3.22 -7.15 -8.50
N GLY A 45 4.08 -8.15 -8.50
CA GLY A 45 5.20 -8.18 -9.44
C GLY A 45 6.05 -9.41 -9.28
N GLY A 46 6.98 -9.60 -10.19
CA GLY A 46 7.92 -10.71 -10.17
C GLY A 46 9.05 -10.54 -9.17
N SER A 47 9.16 -9.38 -8.57
CA SER A 47 10.14 -9.08 -7.52
C SER A 47 9.50 -8.19 -6.47
N PRO A 48 10.06 -8.13 -5.25
CA PRO A 48 9.57 -7.21 -4.23
C PRO A 48 9.59 -5.75 -4.69
N GLU A 49 10.60 -5.37 -5.45
CA GLU A 49 10.74 -4.00 -5.95
C GLU A 49 9.63 -3.64 -6.93
N GLU A 50 9.27 -4.57 -7.82
CA GLU A 50 8.17 -4.36 -8.76
C GLU A 50 6.84 -4.26 -8.04
N ALA A 51 6.60 -5.14 -7.07
CA ALA A 51 5.38 -5.11 -6.26
C ALA A 51 5.27 -3.79 -5.50
N LEU A 52 6.37 -3.30 -4.95
CA LEU A 52 6.39 -2.04 -4.22
C LEU A 52 6.10 -0.85 -5.12
N ALA A 53 6.71 -0.82 -6.31
CA ALA A 53 6.47 0.26 -7.27
C ALA A 53 5.00 0.32 -7.67
N GLU A 54 4.39 -0.84 -7.93
CA GLU A 54 2.98 -0.90 -8.27
C GLU A 54 2.08 -0.51 -7.10
N LEU A 55 2.48 -0.87 -5.88
CA LEU A 55 1.75 -0.45 -4.67
C LEU A 55 1.72 1.07 -4.54
N HIS A 56 2.83 1.74 -4.80
CA HIS A 56 2.90 3.20 -4.74
C HIS A 56 1.90 3.84 -5.72
N GLU A 57 1.83 3.33 -6.93
CA GLU A 57 0.88 3.85 -7.91
C GLU A 57 -0.56 3.55 -7.52
N ALA A 58 -0.82 2.35 -7.04
CA ALA A 58 -2.15 1.97 -6.59
C ALA A 58 -2.61 2.84 -5.42
N ARG A 59 -1.71 3.13 -4.48
CA ARG A 59 -2.00 4.01 -3.35
C ARG A 59 -2.38 5.41 -3.84
N ARG A 60 -1.61 5.97 -4.75
CA ARG A 60 -1.88 7.30 -5.28
C ARG A 60 -3.23 7.36 -5.98
N SER A 61 -3.53 6.36 -6.78
CA SER A 61 -4.82 6.29 -7.47
C SER A 61 -5.99 6.20 -6.50
N LEU A 62 -5.86 5.37 -5.48
CA LEU A 62 -6.91 5.23 -4.47
C LEU A 62 -7.09 6.51 -3.67
N ILE A 63 -6.01 7.12 -3.23
CA ILE A 63 -6.09 8.36 -2.46
C ILE A 63 -6.72 9.47 -3.29
N ALA A 64 -6.40 9.56 -4.57
CA ALA A 64 -7.02 10.55 -5.45
C ALA A 64 -8.54 10.39 -5.50
N VAL A 65 -9.01 9.15 -5.60
CA VAL A 65 -10.46 8.87 -5.61
C VAL A 65 -11.08 9.23 -4.27
N LEU A 66 -10.44 8.85 -3.16
CA LEU A 66 -10.96 9.13 -1.83
C LEU A 66 -11.03 10.62 -1.55
N LEU A 67 -10.03 11.39 -1.98
CA LEU A 67 -10.03 12.84 -1.84
C LEU A 67 -11.16 13.46 -2.65
N GLU A 68 -11.36 12.99 -3.86
CA GLU A 68 -12.40 13.50 -4.75
C GLU A 68 -13.80 13.23 -4.18
N CYS A 69 -13.99 12.07 -3.57
CA CYS A 69 -15.27 11.67 -2.99
C CYS A 69 -15.50 12.21 -1.58
N GLY A 70 -14.49 12.82 -0.96
CA GLY A 70 -14.57 13.26 0.42
C GLY A 70 -14.63 12.13 1.42
N THR A 71 -14.18 10.94 1.04
CA THR A 71 -14.17 9.77 1.90
C THR A 71 -12.98 9.81 2.85
N PRO A 72 -13.15 9.44 4.13
CA PRO A 72 -12.04 9.41 5.06
C PRO A 72 -10.92 8.48 4.57
N ILE A 73 -9.68 8.93 4.72
CA ILE A 73 -8.50 8.20 4.32
C ILE A 73 -7.79 7.72 5.59
N PRO A 74 -7.53 6.41 5.73
CA PRO A 74 -6.76 5.92 6.88
C PRO A 74 -5.35 6.49 6.84
N GLU A 75 -4.77 6.69 8.00
CA GLU A 75 -3.40 7.16 8.12
C GLU A 75 -2.59 6.17 8.94
N PRO A 76 -1.29 6.05 8.68
CA PRO A 76 -0.46 5.16 9.48
C PRO A 76 -0.45 5.62 10.94
N GLY A 77 -0.42 4.67 11.84
CA GLY A 77 -0.32 4.94 13.26
C GLY A 77 1.04 5.53 13.62
N PRO A 78 1.24 5.88 14.89
CA PRO A 78 2.54 6.38 15.33
C PRO A 78 3.63 5.36 15.02
N VAL A 79 4.80 5.87 14.66
CA VAL A 79 5.94 5.01 14.37
C VAL A 79 6.19 4.13 15.58
N LYS A 80 6.06 2.82 15.38
CA LYS A 80 6.38 1.87 16.43
C LYS A 80 7.89 1.86 16.56
N THR A 81 8.39 2.54 17.58
CA THR A 81 9.75 2.26 17.99
C THR A 81 9.80 0.78 18.31
N ALA A 82 10.70 0.07 17.66
CA ALA A 82 10.95 -1.32 17.99
C ALA A 82 11.53 -1.37 19.40
N VAL A 83 10.68 -1.26 20.38
CA VAL A 83 11.08 -1.55 21.73
C VAL A 83 10.89 -3.02 21.89
N ALA A 84 11.98 -3.68 22.01
CA ALA A 84 11.94 -5.07 22.38
C ALA A 84 11.21 -5.19 23.73
#